data_0061c46899e0895d6d1a6638f0ce9ac3
#
_entry.id   0061c46899e0895d6d1a6638f0ce9ac3
#
_cell.length_a   1.000
_cell.length_b   1.000
_cell.length_c   1.000
_cell.angle_alpha   90.00
_cell.angle_beta   90.00
_cell.angle_gamma   90.00
#
_symmetry.space_group_name_H-M   'P 1'
#
loop_
_entity.id
_entity.type
_entity.pdbx_description
1 polymer ?
#
loop_
_entity_poly.entity_id
_entity_poly.type
_entity_poly.pdbx_seq_one_letter_code
_entity_poly.pdbx_strand_id
1 'polypeptide(L)'
;MTTLEEIRATVQARYGATAQRVLEGATTPSSCCGPAEGSSGCCGSTNESWDPITADLYAAGETAGIPAEALLASLGCGNPTALADLREGEVVLDLGSGGGIDVLLSARRVGPSGKAYGLDMTDEMLALALENKARAGATNVEFLKGHIEAIPLPSNTVDVIISNCVINLSGDKRRVLAEAFRVLRPGGRFAVSDVIVREGLPEPVKASMAMWTGCVGGALEEQEFLALLTAVGFESPSIEPTRVYTRDDAVALLAGTGLEEGFADEMEGRIMSGFVRATKPGASAPRSATPARRLAVAETTPETSTSTRACGCDDGCCT
;
A
#
# COMPACT_ATOMS: atom_id res chain seq x y z
N MET A 1 17.38 -20.31 1.27
CA MET A 1 16.11 -19.53 1.10
C MET A 1 15.86 -18.81 2.40
N THR A 2 15.82 -17.49 2.36
CA THR A 2 15.54 -16.65 3.53
C THR A 2 14.07 -16.82 3.90
N THR A 3 13.78 -17.04 5.16
CA THR A 3 12.40 -17.21 5.64
C THR A 3 11.68 -15.86 5.76
N LEU A 4 10.34 -15.87 5.75
CA LEU A 4 9.53 -14.66 5.98
C LEU A 4 9.84 -13.99 7.31
N GLU A 5 10.19 -14.78 8.32
CA GLU A 5 10.52 -14.29 9.66
C GLU A 5 11.90 -13.61 9.68
N GLU A 6 12.89 -14.15 8.98
CA GLU A 6 14.22 -13.55 8.83
C GLU A 6 14.15 -12.22 8.07
N ILE A 7 13.37 -12.15 6.99
CA ILE A 7 13.12 -10.91 6.25
C ILE A 7 12.54 -9.84 7.19
N ARG A 8 11.49 -10.19 7.92
CA ARG A 8 10.81 -9.28 8.84
C ARG A 8 11.74 -8.77 9.95
N ALA A 9 12.50 -9.67 10.58
CA ALA A 9 13.45 -9.31 11.63
C ALA A 9 14.54 -8.36 11.12
N THR A 10 15.07 -8.60 9.92
CA THR A 10 16.10 -7.75 9.31
C THR A 10 15.54 -6.35 8.97
N VAL A 11 14.34 -6.29 8.39
CA VAL A 11 13.65 -5.01 8.10
C VAL A 11 13.41 -4.25 9.42
N GLN A 12 12.85 -4.90 10.44
CA GLN A 12 12.57 -4.26 11.73
C GLN A 12 13.85 -3.72 12.38
N ALA A 13 14.94 -4.47 12.38
CA ALA A 13 16.22 -4.02 12.95
C ALA A 13 16.78 -2.79 12.23
N ARG A 14 16.74 -2.76 10.87
CA ARG A 14 17.24 -1.62 10.09
C ARG A 14 16.43 -0.36 10.35
N TYR A 15 15.12 -0.44 10.28
CA TYR A 15 14.23 0.71 10.45
C TYR A 15 14.19 1.19 11.90
N GLY A 16 14.23 0.28 12.89
CA GLY A 16 14.36 0.60 14.31
C GLY A 16 15.63 1.38 14.63
N ALA A 17 16.78 0.94 14.08
CA ALA A 17 18.05 1.66 14.24
C ALA A 17 18.01 3.07 13.62
N THR A 18 17.29 3.26 12.52
CA THR A 18 17.11 4.59 11.92
C THR A 18 16.27 5.50 12.81
N ALA A 19 15.15 5.01 13.35
CA ALA A 19 14.31 5.78 14.29
C ALA A 19 15.08 6.16 15.56
N GLN A 20 15.86 5.25 16.14
CA GLN A 20 16.68 5.54 17.32
C GLN A 20 17.69 6.66 17.07
N ARG A 21 18.40 6.65 15.94
CA ARG A 21 19.32 7.74 15.57
C ARG A 21 18.63 9.08 15.51
N VAL A 22 17.43 9.17 14.94
CA VAL A 22 16.64 10.40 14.88
C VAL A 22 16.21 10.85 16.27
N LEU A 23 15.74 9.93 17.13
CA LEU A 23 15.35 10.21 18.52
C LEU A 23 16.53 10.69 19.38
N GLU A 24 17.74 10.20 19.13
CA GLU A 24 18.98 10.63 19.80
C GLU A 24 19.51 11.97 19.31
N GLY A 25 18.81 12.63 18.36
CA GLY A 25 19.14 13.96 17.86
C GLY A 25 20.21 13.96 16.78
N ALA A 26 20.41 12.86 16.07
CA ALA A 26 21.22 12.84 14.87
C ALA A 26 20.54 13.71 13.80
N THR A 27 21.04 14.92 13.65
CA THR A 27 20.71 15.78 12.52
C THR A 27 21.51 15.30 11.32
N THR A 28 20.88 15.17 10.14
CA THR A 28 21.66 15.12 8.89
C THR A 28 22.64 16.29 8.90
N PRO A 29 23.89 16.10 8.45
CA PRO A 29 24.83 17.20 8.37
C PRO A 29 24.23 18.28 7.45
N SER A 30 23.63 19.29 8.05
CA SER A 30 23.26 20.51 7.37
C SER A 30 24.51 21.02 6.68
N SER A 31 24.44 21.20 5.37
CA SER A 31 25.44 21.89 4.56
C SER A 31 25.96 23.12 5.30
N CYS A 32 27.04 22.97 6.06
CA CYS A 32 27.82 24.09 6.62
C CYS A 32 28.70 24.68 5.52
N CYS A 33 28.10 25.27 4.50
CA CYS A 33 28.78 26.15 3.55
C CYS A 33 28.23 27.56 3.71
N GLY A 34 28.64 28.22 4.82
CA GLY A 34 28.74 29.69 4.88
C GLY A 34 30.11 30.10 4.33
N PRO A 35 30.25 31.24 3.66
CA PRO A 35 31.55 31.72 3.19
C PRO A 35 32.40 32.16 4.37
N ALA A 36 33.34 31.32 4.79
CA ALA A 36 34.42 31.69 5.71
C ALA A 36 35.73 31.18 5.14
N GLU A 37 36.59 32.13 4.82
CA GLU A 37 37.96 31.92 4.39
C GLU A 37 38.77 31.19 5.48
N GLY A 38 39.45 30.11 5.09
CA GLY A 38 40.65 29.58 5.74
C GLY A 38 40.48 28.86 7.07
N SER A 39 40.22 27.57 7.03
CA SER A 39 40.91 26.57 7.86
C SER A 39 40.64 25.16 7.33
N SER A 40 41.74 24.52 6.95
CA SER A 40 41.82 23.11 6.60
C SER A 40 41.50 22.22 7.81
N GLY A 41 40.50 21.33 7.68
CA GLY A 41 40.39 20.12 8.49
C GLY A 41 39.32 20.13 9.55
N CYS A 42 38.10 19.74 9.17
CA CYS A 42 37.13 19.01 9.99
C CYS A 42 35.92 18.62 9.13
N CYS A 43 36.17 17.81 8.08
CA CYS A 43 35.13 17.04 7.45
C CYS A 43 35.51 15.57 7.66
N GLY A 44 35.12 15.01 8.79
CA GLY A 44 35.02 13.57 8.94
C GLY A 44 33.98 13.10 7.95
N SER A 45 34.42 12.46 6.87
CA SER A 45 33.58 11.78 5.89
C SER A 45 32.90 10.60 6.56
N THR A 46 31.72 10.82 7.11
CA THR A 46 30.74 9.72 7.16
C THR A 46 30.15 9.66 5.74
N ASN A 47 30.60 8.72 4.94
CA ASN A 47 29.96 8.32 3.69
C ASN A 47 28.54 7.80 4.02
N GLU A 48 27.59 8.68 4.30
CA GLU A 48 26.20 8.38 4.08
C GLU A 48 26.01 8.47 2.58
N SER A 49 26.01 7.30 1.93
CA SER A 49 25.79 7.17 0.50
C SER A 49 24.45 7.80 0.18
N TRP A 50 24.45 8.77 -0.76
CA TRP A 50 23.23 9.30 -1.36
C TRP A 50 22.37 8.15 -1.85
N ASP A 51 21.15 8.00 -1.29
CA ASP A 51 20.19 6.98 -1.68
C ASP A 51 19.25 7.59 -2.74
N PRO A 52 19.35 7.17 -4.00
CA PRO A 52 18.54 7.72 -5.07
C PRO A 52 17.05 7.44 -4.92
N ILE A 53 16.64 6.48 -4.08
CA ILE A 53 15.23 6.15 -3.86
C ILE A 53 14.58 7.19 -2.97
N THR A 54 15.27 7.65 -1.91
CA THR A 54 14.69 8.47 -0.85
C THR A 54 14.95 9.98 -1.00
N ALA A 55 15.63 10.41 -2.06
CA ALA A 55 15.97 11.81 -2.29
C ALA A 55 14.78 12.62 -2.84
N ASP A 56 14.59 13.86 -2.33
CA ASP A 56 13.68 14.88 -2.87
C ASP A 56 12.19 14.51 -2.97
N LEU A 57 11.63 13.82 -1.96
CA LEU A 57 10.28 13.27 -2.00
C LEU A 57 9.15 14.30 -1.79
N TYR A 58 9.40 15.36 -1.04
CA TYR A 58 8.37 16.32 -0.63
C TYR A 58 8.76 17.75 -0.99
N ALA A 59 7.84 18.52 -1.57
CA ALA A 59 8.05 19.94 -1.81
C ALA A 59 8.09 20.72 -0.49
N ALA A 60 8.96 21.75 -0.42
CA ALA A 60 9.13 22.56 0.79
C ALA A 60 7.82 23.19 1.31
N GLY A 61 6.85 23.48 0.44
CA GLY A 61 5.53 23.98 0.82
C GLY A 61 4.61 22.93 1.45
N GLU A 62 4.78 21.66 1.14
CA GLU A 62 3.95 20.57 1.68
C GLU A 62 4.35 20.21 3.11
N THR A 63 5.64 20.31 3.41
CA THR A 63 6.21 19.97 4.72
C THR A 63 6.16 21.10 5.72
N ALA A 64 5.68 22.30 5.33
CA ALA A 64 5.56 23.44 6.24
C ALA A 64 4.75 23.06 7.50
N GLY A 65 5.41 23.14 8.69
CA GLY A 65 4.85 22.78 9.99
C GLY A 65 4.70 21.26 10.23
N ILE A 66 5.35 20.40 9.44
CA ILE A 66 5.65 19.02 9.81
C ILE A 66 6.98 19.02 10.58
N PRO A 67 7.11 18.28 11.70
CA PRO A 67 8.37 18.16 12.41
C PRO A 67 9.49 17.63 11.49
N ALA A 68 10.69 18.25 11.61
CA ALA A 68 11.84 17.86 10.78
C ALA A 68 12.21 16.38 10.98
N GLU A 69 12.01 15.85 12.18
CA GLU A 69 12.29 14.46 12.53
C GLU A 69 11.39 13.47 11.77
N ALA A 70 10.17 13.88 11.39
CA ALA A 70 9.31 13.05 10.53
C ALA A 70 9.89 12.96 9.12
N LEU A 71 10.47 14.04 8.60
CA LEU A 71 11.15 14.07 7.30
C LEU A 71 12.43 13.23 7.32
N LEU A 72 13.25 13.36 8.38
CA LEU A 72 14.50 12.62 8.54
C LEU A 72 14.32 11.11 8.62
N ALA A 73 13.17 10.65 9.12
CA ALA A 73 12.82 9.24 9.22
C ALA A 73 12.08 8.73 7.97
N SER A 74 11.85 9.58 6.96
CA SER A 74 11.21 9.17 5.70
C SER A 74 12.20 8.42 4.83
N LEU A 75 11.88 7.16 4.53
CA LEU A 75 12.66 6.26 3.67
C LEU A 75 11.83 5.81 2.46
N GLY A 76 10.85 6.60 2.05
CA GLY A 76 9.97 6.31 0.93
C GLY A 76 10.59 6.58 -0.44
N CYS A 77 9.85 6.29 -1.50
CA CYS A 77 10.25 6.49 -2.90
C CYS A 77 9.30 7.43 -3.67
N GLY A 78 8.38 8.09 -2.97
CA GLY A 78 7.41 8.99 -3.58
C GLY A 78 6.61 9.78 -2.55
N ASN A 79 5.63 10.56 -3.03
CA ASN A 79 4.68 11.30 -2.20
C ASN A 79 3.26 10.76 -2.42
N PRO A 80 2.86 9.67 -1.75
CA PRO A 80 1.55 9.05 -1.98
C PRO A 80 0.39 9.96 -1.58
N THR A 81 0.59 10.87 -0.60
CA THR A 81 -0.46 11.77 -0.14
C THR A 81 -0.81 12.83 -1.18
N ALA A 82 0.18 13.34 -1.93
CA ALA A 82 -0.04 14.27 -3.02
C ALA A 82 -0.80 13.63 -4.18
N LEU A 83 -0.49 12.35 -4.45
CA LEU A 83 -1.02 11.60 -5.58
C LEU A 83 -2.36 10.91 -5.29
N ALA A 84 -2.68 10.65 -4.03
CA ALA A 84 -3.89 9.92 -3.64
C ALA A 84 -5.20 10.73 -3.79
N ASP A 85 -5.13 12.05 -4.02
CA ASP A 85 -6.30 12.95 -4.11
C ASP A 85 -7.24 12.80 -2.89
N LEU A 86 -6.67 13.01 -1.69
CA LEU A 86 -7.40 12.89 -0.43
C LEU A 86 -8.45 13.99 -0.28
N ARG A 87 -9.62 13.62 0.22
CA ARG A 87 -10.78 14.50 0.38
C ARG A 87 -11.10 14.75 1.85
N GLU A 88 -11.71 15.89 2.11
CA GLU A 88 -12.16 16.22 3.46
C GLU A 88 -13.16 15.16 3.99
N GLY A 89 -12.98 14.76 5.24
CA GLY A 89 -13.81 13.77 5.92
C GLY A 89 -13.43 12.31 5.66
N GLU A 90 -12.48 12.01 4.77
CA GLU A 90 -12.04 10.64 4.52
C GLU A 90 -11.25 10.05 5.69
N VAL A 91 -11.32 8.73 5.80
CA VAL A 91 -10.50 7.91 6.70
C VAL A 91 -9.38 7.28 5.90
N VAL A 92 -8.14 7.62 6.23
CA VAL A 92 -6.92 7.18 5.54
C VAL A 92 -6.16 6.20 6.41
N LEU A 93 -5.55 5.18 5.83
CA LEU A 93 -4.59 4.28 6.47
C LEU A 93 -3.28 4.31 5.69
N ASP A 94 -2.20 4.60 6.39
CA ASP A 94 -0.83 4.50 5.89
C ASP A 94 -0.20 3.19 6.35
N LEU A 95 0.24 2.37 5.40
CA LEU A 95 0.89 1.09 5.67
C LEU A 95 2.41 1.27 5.77
N GLY A 96 2.97 0.98 6.94
CA GLY A 96 4.38 1.21 7.25
C GLY A 96 4.67 2.70 7.43
N SER A 97 3.94 3.33 8.34
CA SER A 97 3.92 4.79 8.49
C SER A 97 5.22 5.41 9.01
N GLY A 98 6.18 4.59 9.49
CA GLY A 98 7.46 5.06 10.01
C GLY A 98 7.30 6.18 11.04
N GLY A 99 8.06 7.27 10.90
CA GLY A 99 7.97 8.48 11.74
C GLY A 99 6.70 9.31 11.57
N GLY A 100 5.75 8.88 10.72
CA GLY A 100 4.40 9.43 10.61
C GLY A 100 4.22 10.61 9.67
N ILE A 101 5.16 10.90 8.76
CA ILE A 101 5.07 12.06 7.85
C ILE A 101 3.82 11.99 6.97
N ASP A 102 3.59 10.88 6.27
CA ASP A 102 2.45 10.73 5.36
C ASP A 102 1.12 10.70 6.10
N VAL A 103 1.10 10.20 7.35
CA VAL A 103 -0.07 10.25 8.24
C VAL A 103 -0.41 11.70 8.63
N LEU A 104 0.58 12.50 9.01
CA LEU A 104 0.39 13.90 9.38
C LEU A 104 -0.07 14.75 8.19
N LEU A 105 0.51 14.51 7.00
CA LEU A 105 0.08 15.16 5.76
C LEU A 105 -1.35 14.76 5.41
N SER A 106 -1.68 13.47 5.51
CA SER A 106 -3.05 12.96 5.28
C SER A 106 -4.06 13.57 6.24
N ALA A 107 -3.73 13.63 7.53
CA ALA A 107 -4.60 14.21 8.55
C ALA A 107 -4.96 15.68 8.28
N ARG A 108 -4.02 16.46 7.75
CA ARG A 108 -4.28 17.85 7.32
C ARG A 108 -5.22 17.93 6.13
N ARG A 109 -5.03 17.04 5.14
CA ARG A 109 -5.84 17.05 3.91
C ARG A 109 -7.26 16.61 4.17
N VAL A 110 -7.46 15.58 5.01
CA VAL A 110 -8.81 15.11 5.33
C VAL A 110 -9.53 16.00 6.35
N GLY A 111 -8.82 16.95 6.97
CA GLY A 111 -9.41 17.91 7.91
C GLY A 111 -9.94 17.30 9.20
N PRO A 112 -10.57 18.10 10.07
CA PRO A 112 -10.98 17.68 11.40
C PRO A 112 -12.13 16.66 11.40
N SER A 113 -12.88 16.55 10.31
CA SER A 113 -13.96 15.55 10.12
C SER A 113 -13.45 14.20 9.63
N GLY A 114 -12.21 14.15 9.09
CA GLY A 114 -11.54 12.93 8.65
C GLY A 114 -10.62 12.36 9.72
N LYS A 115 -10.00 11.23 9.40
CA LYS A 115 -9.06 10.55 10.28
C LYS A 115 -7.91 9.92 9.50
N ALA A 116 -6.70 9.98 10.07
CA ALA A 116 -5.54 9.29 9.51
C ALA A 116 -5.02 8.25 10.52
N TYR A 117 -4.88 7.01 10.06
CA TYR A 117 -4.23 5.92 10.77
C TYR A 117 -2.84 5.70 10.20
N GLY A 118 -1.87 5.48 11.08
CA GLY A 118 -0.55 4.99 10.71
C GLY A 118 -0.32 3.61 11.29
N LEU A 119 0.05 2.65 10.47
CA LEU A 119 0.39 1.29 10.90
C LEU A 119 1.89 1.06 10.76
N ASP A 120 2.56 0.67 11.84
CA ASP A 120 3.96 0.24 11.81
C ASP A 120 4.20 -0.95 12.73
N MET A 121 5.20 -1.78 12.42
CA MET A 121 5.57 -2.93 13.24
C MET A 121 6.66 -2.61 14.26
N THR A 122 7.33 -1.47 14.13
CA THR A 122 8.54 -1.08 14.84
C THR A 122 8.20 -0.16 16.02
N ASP A 123 8.58 -0.53 17.24
CA ASP A 123 8.27 0.27 18.44
C ASP A 123 8.96 1.65 18.40
N GLU A 124 10.19 1.69 17.91
CA GLU A 124 10.98 2.91 17.80
C GLU A 124 10.37 3.91 16.78
N MET A 125 9.87 3.40 15.65
CA MET A 125 9.15 4.23 14.66
C MET A 125 7.86 4.76 15.25
N LEU A 126 7.08 3.93 15.95
CA LEU A 126 5.84 4.37 16.60
C LEU A 126 6.10 5.41 17.70
N ALA A 127 7.18 5.26 18.48
CA ALA A 127 7.58 6.26 19.48
C ALA A 127 7.86 7.61 18.82
N LEU A 128 8.66 7.62 17.75
CA LEU A 128 8.97 8.82 16.97
C LEU A 128 7.69 9.44 16.35
N ALA A 129 6.80 8.60 15.79
CA ALA A 129 5.54 9.05 15.21
C ALA A 129 4.61 9.71 16.24
N LEU A 130 4.58 9.18 17.47
CA LEU A 130 3.81 9.78 18.58
C LEU A 130 4.37 11.14 19.01
N GLU A 131 5.70 11.27 19.07
CA GLU A 131 6.34 12.58 19.33
C GLU A 131 6.02 13.59 18.23
N ASN A 132 6.14 13.18 16.95
CA ASN A 132 5.82 14.02 15.81
C ASN A 132 4.35 14.44 15.79
N LYS A 133 3.43 13.53 16.13
CA LYS A 133 2.00 13.84 16.30
C LYS A 133 1.79 14.91 17.37
N ALA A 134 2.43 14.77 18.53
CA ALA A 134 2.31 15.73 19.63
C ALA A 134 2.86 17.10 19.22
N ARG A 135 4.02 17.17 18.59
CA ARG A 135 4.63 18.41 18.07
C ARG A 135 3.78 19.08 16.99
N ALA A 136 3.16 18.29 16.10
CA ALA A 136 2.26 18.79 15.07
C ALA A 136 0.88 19.21 15.61
N GLY A 137 0.54 18.89 16.87
CA GLY A 137 -0.79 19.13 17.45
C GLY A 137 -1.91 18.39 16.74
N ALA A 138 -1.62 17.25 16.08
CA ALA A 138 -2.60 16.52 15.27
C ALA A 138 -3.56 15.72 16.15
N THR A 139 -4.85 16.06 16.13
CA THR A 139 -5.89 15.43 16.96
C THR A 139 -6.64 14.30 16.25
N ASN A 140 -6.64 14.28 14.92
CA ASN A 140 -7.31 13.30 14.07
C ASN A 140 -6.38 12.19 13.55
N VAL A 141 -5.28 11.93 14.27
CA VAL A 141 -4.27 10.90 13.97
C VAL A 141 -4.29 9.80 15.03
N GLU A 142 -4.15 8.55 14.59
CA GLU A 142 -3.96 7.40 15.47
C GLU A 142 -2.89 6.47 14.89
N PHE A 143 -1.92 6.06 15.73
CA PHE A 143 -0.90 5.09 15.34
C PHE A 143 -1.23 3.71 15.93
N LEU A 144 -1.06 2.69 15.09
CA LEU A 144 -1.36 1.29 15.39
C LEU A 144 -0.09 0.46 15.28
N LYS A 145 0.17 -0.38 16.29
CA LYS A 145 1.21 -1.38 16.18
C LYS A 145 0.67 -2.63 15.51
N GLY A 146 1.35 -3.10 14.46
CA GLY A 146 0.96 -4.31 13.76
C GLY A 146 1.74 -4.53 12.47
N HIS A 147 1.42 -5.62 11.80
CA HIS A 147 2.01 -6.01 10.53
C HIS A 147 1.05 -5.72 9.39
N ILE A 148 1.58 -5.31 8.24
CA ILE A 148 0.76 -5.03 7.05
C ILE A 148 0.05 -6.27 6.50
N GLU A 149 0.55 -7.48 6.82
CA GLU A 149 -0.09 -8.77 6.51
C GLU A 149 -1.25 -9.14 7.46
N ALA A 150 -1.47 -8.35 8.55
CA ALA A 150 -2.52 -8.57 9.55
C ALA A 150 -2.94 -7.24 10.17
N ILE A 151 -3.64 -6.42 9.40
CA ILE A 151 -4.01 -5.04 9.78
C ILE A 151 -5.01 -5.05 10.95
N PRO A 152 -4.72 -4.40 12.10
CA PRO A 152 -5.56 -4.44 13.29
C PRO A 152 -6.77 -3.48 13.20
N LEU A 153 -7.43 -3.47 12.05
CA LEU A 153 -8.66 -2.72 11.81
C LEU A 153 -9.76 -3.66 11.31
N PRO A 154 -11.03 -3.39 11.60
CA PRO A 154 -12.15 -4.13 11.04
C PRO A 154 -12.23 -4.01 9.51
N SER A 155 -12.94 -4.93 8.87
CA SER A 155 -13.23 -4.82 7.43
C SER A 155 -14.04 -3.56 7.14
N ASN A 156 -13.81 -2.96 5.96
CA ASN A 156 -14.55 -1.80 5.48
C ASN A 156 -14.48 -0.58 6.42
N THR A 157 -13.30 -0.31 6.96
CA THR A 157 -13.07 0.80 7.92
C THR A 157 -12.56 2.06 7.25
N VAL A 158 -11.72 1.93 6.21
CA VAL A 158 -10.98 3.07 5.62
C VAL A 158 -11.45 3.37 4.20
N ASP A 159 -11.36 4.64 3.81
CA ASP A 159 -11.71 5.11 2.47
C ASP A 159 -10.53 5.06 1.52
N VAL A 160 -9.33 5.30 2.05
CA VAL A 160 -8.09 5.32 1.28
C VAL A 160 -6.99 4.58 2.03
N ILE A 161 -6.25 3.76 1.30
CA ILE A 161 -4.97 3.22 1.74
C ILE A 161 -3.86 3.91 0.97
N ILE A 162 -2.86 4.38 1.70
CA ILE A 162 -1.59 4.85 1.17
C ILE A 162 -0.45 3.98 1.68
N SER A 163 0.68 4.01 1.03
CA SER A 163 1.94 3.41 1.48
C SER A 163 3.10 4.01 0.69
N ASN A 164 4.29 4.03 1.28
CA ASN A 164 5.48 4.58 0.65
C ASN A 164 6.66 3.62 0.80
N CYS A 165 6.93 2.83 -0.22
CA CYS A 165 8.03 1.85 -0.28
C CYS A 165 8.01 0.76 0.81
N VAL A 166 6.84 0.27 1.20
CA VAL A 166 6.73 -0.72 2.29
C VAL A 166 6.23 -2.09 1.81
N ILE A 167 5.40 -2.14 0.77
CA ILE A 167 4.83 -3.42 0.30
C ILE A 167 5.94 -4.35 -0.17
N ASN A 168 6.98 -3.80 -0.81
CA ASN A 168 8.13 -4.57 -1.28
C ASN A 168 8.94 -5.23 -0.14
N LEU A 169 8.88 -4.68 1.07
CA LEU A 169 9.57 -5.24 2.25
C LEU A 169 8.88 -6.49 2.80
N SER A 170 7.60 -6.70 2.49
CA SER A 170 6.89 -7.92 2.89
C SER A 170 7.32 -9.12 2.06
N GLY A 171 7.47 -10.26 2.72
CA GLY A 171 7.68 -11.54 2.04
C GLY A 171 6.38 -12.20 1.54
N ASP A 172 5.20 -11.71 1.94
CA ASP A 172 3.88 -12.18 1.50
C ASP A 172 3.01 -11.02 0.99
N LYS A 173 3.34 -10.53 -0.18
CA LYS A 173 2.65 -9.40 -0.81
C LYS A 173 1.18 -9.67 -1.11
N ARG A 174 0.84 -10.92 -1.45
CA ARG A 174 -0.55 -11.32 -1.67
C ARG A 174 -1.39 -11.13 -0.40
N ARG A 175 -0.83 -11.50 0.75
CA ARG A 175 -1.49 -11.32 2.06
C ARG A 175 -1.65 -9.84 2.38
N VAL A 176 -0.64 -9.02 2.12
CA VAL A 176 -0.72 -7.55 2.29
C VAL A 176 -1.87 -6.97 1.48
N LEU A 177 -1.93 -7.30 0.17
CA LEU A 177 -2.99 -6.79 -0.71
C LEU A 177 -4.37 -7.29 -0.30
N ALA A 178 -4.48 -8.53 0.19
CA ALA A 178 -5.75 -9.08 0.70
C ALA A 178 -6.22 -8.34 1.97
N GLU A 179 -5.32 -8.00 2.89
CA GLU A 179 -5.63 -7.22 4.09
C GLU A 179 -6.01 -5.77 3.73
N ALA A 180 -5.27 -5.15 2.80
CA ALA A 180 -5.61 -3.84 2.25
C ALA A 180 -7.03 -3.85 1.66
N PHE A 181 -7.35 -4.84 0.84
CA PHE A 181 -8.69 -5.00 0.27
C PHE A 181 -9.75 -5.20 1.36
N ARG A 182 -9.45 -6.00 2.39
CA ARG A 182 -10.38 -6.27 3.49
C ARG A 182 -10.76 -4.99 4.24
N VAL A 183 -9.79 -4.16 4.61
CA VAL A 183 -10.04 -2.96 5.44
C VAL A 183 -10.59 -1.78 4.65
N LEU A 184 -10.39 -1.71 3.34
CA LEU A 184 -11.01 -0.71 2.48
C LEU A 184 -12.53 -0.88 2.44
N ARG A 185 -13.26 0.23 2.46
CA ARG A 185 -14.70 0.27 2.18
C ARG A 185 -14.98 -0.03 0.71
N PRO A 186 -16.18 -0.54 0.36
CA PRO A 186 -16.61 -0.58 -1.03
C PRO A 186 -16.50 0.81 -1.68
N GLY A 187 -15.88 0.90 -2.84
CA GLY A 187 -15.53 2.16 -3.52
C GLY A 187 -14.26 2.84 -3.00
N GLY A 188 -13.61 2.26 -1.98
CA GLY A 188 -12.36 2.79 -1.42
C GLY A 188 -11.17 2.63 -2.37
N ARG A 189 -10.16 3.48 -2.20
CA ARG A 189 -9.00 3.60 -3.07
C ARG A 189 -7.74 3.04 -2.43
N PHE A 190 -6.98 2.29 -3.22
CA PHE A 190 -5.61 1.89 -2.94
C PHE A 190 -4.69 2.78 -3.78
N ALA A 191 -3.78 3.50 -3.14
CA ALA A 191 -2.97 4.54 -3.77
C ALA A 191 -1.59 4.59 -3.10
N VAL A 192 -0.63 3.84 -3.64
CA VAL A 192 0.68 3.64 -3.02
C VAL A 192 1.81 4.01 -3.96
N SER A 193 2.91 4.52 -3.38
CA SER A 193 4.17 4.68 -4.10
C SER A 193 5.09 3.54 -3.72
N ASP A 194 5.67 2.86 -4.71
CA ASP A 194 6.64 1.79 -4.45
C ASP A 194 7.65 1.64 -5.59
N VAL A 195 8.74 0.94 -5.33
CA VAL A 195 9.70 0.55 -6.36
C VAL A 195 9.10 -0.58 -7.19
N ILE A 196 9.14 -0.43 -8.49
CA ILE A 196 8.57 -1.37 -9.46
C ILE A 196 9.68 -1.84 -10.40
N VAL A 197 9.69 -3.11 -10.72
CA VAL A 197 10.56 -3.70 -11.74
C VAL A 197 9.80 -3.77 -13.06
N ARG A 198 10.35 -3.16 -14.10
CA ARG A 198 9.76 -3.18 -15.45
C ARG A 198 10.06 -4.47 -16.19
N GLU A 199 11.28 -4.98 -16.02
CA GLU A 199 11.77 -6.25 -16.56
C GLU A 199 12.63 -6.92 -15.51
N GLY A 200 12.71 -8.25 -15.51
CA GLY A 200 13.37 -9.04 -14.48
C GLY A 200 14.75 -8.53 -14.06
N LEU A 201 15.01 -8.50 -12.77
CA LEU A 201 16.32 -8.18 -12.19
C LEU A 201 17.22 -9.42 -12.16
N PRO A 202 18.56 -9.23 -12.18
CA PRO A 202 19.51 -10.32 -11.95
C PRO A 202 19.25 -11.05 -10.62
N GLU A 203 19.33 -12.38 -10.63
CA GLU A 203 19.09 -13.20 -9.43
C GLU A 203 19.97 -12.81 -8.22
N PRO A 204 21.27 -12.46 -8.37
CA PRO A 204 22.07 -11.98 -7.25
C PRO A 204 21.51 -10.70 -6.60
N VAL A 205 20.93 -9.80 -7.39
CA VAL A 205 20.30 -8.57 -6.91
C VAL A 205 19.03 -8.89 -6.14
N LYS A 206 18.16 -9.76 -6.66
CA LYS A 206 16.93 -10.22 -5.98
C LYS A 206 17.24 -10.95 -4.68
N ALA A 207 18.30 -11.78 -4.66
CA ALA A 207 18.68 -12.57 -3.49
C ALA A 207 19.40 -11.76 -2.38
N SER A 208 19.86 -10.53 -2.69
CA SER A 208 20.59 -9.70 -1.74
C SER A 208 19.66 -9.10 -0.68
N MET A 209 19.91 -9.41 0.61
CA MET A 209 19.15 -8.84 1.72
C MET A 209 19.34 -7.32 1.83
N ALA A 210 20.52 -6.80 1.46
CA ALA A 210 20.77 -5.36 1.40
C ALA A 210 19.86 -4.68 0.35
N MET A 211 19.74 -5.29 -0.84
CA MET A 211 18.83 -4.82 -1.88
C MET A 211 17.35 -4.98 -1.48
N TRP A 212 17.01 -6.03 -0.73
CA TRP A 212 15.67 -6.23 -0.21
C TRP A 212 15.26 -5.13 0.76
N THR A 213 16.08 -4.85 1.77
CA THR A 213 15.81 -3.79 2.75
C THR A 213 15.90 -2.38 2.16
N GLY A 214 16.48 -2.23 0.97
CA GLY A 214 16.45 -1.03 0.13
C GLY A 214 15.27 -1.01 -0.86
N CYS A 215 14.23 -1.83 -0.66
CA CYS A 215 13.03 -1.94 -1.51
C CYS A 215 13.22 -2.48 -2.93
N VAL A 216 14.45 -2.78 -3.36
CA VAL A 216 14.74 -3.25 -4.73
C VAL A 216 14.67 -4.77 -4.85
N GLY A 217 15.32 -5.53 -3.95
CA GLY A 217 15.35 -7.00 -4.02
C GLY A 217 13.97 -7.65 -3.91
N GLY A 218 13.06 -7.03 -3.15
CA GLY A 218 11.67 -7.48 -3.01
C GLY A 218 10.68 -6.82 -3.97
N ALA A 219 11.13 -5.97 -4.89
CA ALA A 219 10.23 -5.24 -5.79
C ALA A 219 9.48 -6.19 -6.73
N LEU A 220 8.17 -5.94 -6.88
CA LEU A 220 7.33 -6.67 -7.82
C LEU A 220 7.56 -6.19 -9.26
N GLU A 221 7.46 -7.12 -10.19
CA GLU A 221 7.36 -6.76 -11.60
C GLU A 221 6.00 -6.10 -11.88
N GLU A 222 5.97 -5.14 -12.80
CA GLU A 222 4.78 -4.34 -13.12
C GLU A 222 3.54 -5.22 -13.38
N GLN A 223 3.69 -6.22 -14.25
CA GLN A 223 2.58 -7.12 -14.61
C GLN A 223 2.17 -8.03 -13.46
N GLU A 224 3.12 -8.47 -12.64
CA GLU A 224 2.84 -9.26 -11.45
C GLU A 224 2.03 -8.47 -10.43
N PHE A 225 2.40 -7.18 -10.18
CA PHE A 225 1.67 -6.34 -9.25
C PHE A 225 0.22 -6.11 -9.70
N LEU A 226 0.01 -5.78 -10.97
CA LEU A 226 -1.32 -5.60 -11.56
C LEU A 226 -2.15 -6.90 -11.47
N ALA A 227 -1.52 -8.05 -11.75
CA ALA A 227 -2.19 -9.35 -11.66
C ALA A 227 -2.56 -9.71 -10.22
N LEU A 228 -1.71 -9.44 -9.23
CA LEU A 228 -1.99 -9.66 -7.80
C LEU A 228 -3.15 -8.79 -7.31
N LEU A 229 -3.18 -7.50 -7.67
CA LEU A 229 -4.29 -6.59 -7.33
C LEU A 229 -5.61 -7.12 -7.90
N THR A 230 -5.61 -7.51 -9.18
CA THR A 230 -6.80 -8.08 -9.83
C THR A 230 -7.24 -9.40 -9.16
N ALA A 231 -6.29 -10.28 -8.84
CA ALA A 231 -6.58 -11.57 -8.21
C ALA A 231 -7.16 -11.44 -6.78
N VAL A 232 -6.84 -10.35 -6.08
CA VAL A 232 -7.41 -10.03 -4.76
C VAL A 232 -8.82 -9.45 -4.88
N GLY A 233 -9.18 -8.90 -6.04
CA GLY A 233 -10.52 -8.37 -6.31
C GLY A 233 -10.57 -6.86 -6.55
N PHE A 234 -9.42 -6.18 -6.64
CA PHE A 234 -9.39 -4.78 -7.03
C PHE A 234 -9.77 -4.59 -8.50
N GLU A 235 -10.41 -3.48 -8.80
CA GLU A 235 -10.76 -3.03 -10.15
C GLU A 235 -9.84 -1.91 -10.61
N SER A 236 -9.64 -1.85 -11.94
CA SER A 236 -8.87 -0.81 -12.62
C SER A 236 -7.47 -0.57 -12.04
N PRO A 237 -6.68 -1.62 -11.77
CA PRO A 237 -5.32 -1.42 -11.29
C PRO A 237 -4.48 -0.74 -12.39
N SER A 238 -3.67 0.23 -11.99
CA SER A 238 -2.78 0.96 -12.89
C SER A 238 -1.50 1.34 -12.16
N ILE A 239 -0.42 1.48 -12.92
CA ILE A 239 0.88 1.95 -12.44
C ILE A 239 1.29 3.12 -13.30
N GLU A 240 1.61 4.25 -12.66
CA GLU A 240 2.12 5.45 -13.29
C GLU A 240 3.58 5.64 -12.86
N PRO A 241 4.55 5.57 -13.80
CA PRO A 241 5.95 5.83 -13.48
C PRO A 241 6.14 7.27 -12.98
N THR A 242 6.77 7.43 -11.82
CA THR A 242 7.11 8.74 -11.27
C THR A 242 8.59 9.07 -11.46
N ARG A 243 9.46 8.05 -11.48
CA ARG A 243 10.89 8.15 -11.77
C ARG A 243 11.39 6.84 -12.36
N VAL A 244 12.22 6.92 -13.40
CA VAL A 244 12.98 5.77 -13.92
C VAL A 244 14.43 5.93 -13.49
N TYR A 245 15.02 4.89 -12.90
CA TYR A 245 16.38 4.93 -12.38
C TYR A 245 17.39 4.71 -13.50
N THR A 246 18.43 5.55 -13.50
CA THR A 246 19.53 5.53 -14.43
C THR A 246 20.59 4.50 -14.01
N ARG A 247 21.61 4.31 -14.87
CA ARG A 247 22.80 3.53 -14.51
C ARG A 247 23.51 4.08 -13.26
N ASP A 248 23.65 5.39 -13.15
CA ASP A 248 24.33 6.02 -12.02
C ASP A 248 23.54 5.82 -10.72
N ASP A 249 22.20 5.87 -10.77
CA ASP A 249 21.34 5.49 -9.66
C ASP A 249 21.57 4.03 -9.27
N ALA A 250 21.67 3.11 -10.25
CA ALA A 250 21.92 1.70 -9.99
C ALA A 250 23.30 1.45 -9.35
N VAL A 251 24.34 2.15 -9.78
CA VAL A 251 25.66 2.13 -9.12
C VAL A 251 25.56 2.55 -7.66
N ALA A 252 24.86 3.65 -7.39
CA ALA A 252 24.63 4.12 -6.02
C ALA A 252 23.87 3.10 -5.17
N LEU A 253 22.85 2.42 -5.72
CA LEU A 253 22.09 1.38 -5.05
C LEU A 253 22.92 0.12 -4.74
N LEU A 254 23.88 -0.22 -5.60
CA LEU A 254 24.78 -1.36 -5.40
C LEU A 254 25.89 -1.06 -4.39
N ALA A 255 26.18 0.21 -4.14
CA ALA A 255 27.26 0.63 -3.23
C ALA A 255 27.07 0.03 -1.82
N GLY A 256 28.11 -0.61 -1.30
CA GLY A 256 28.10 -1.23 0.03
C GLY A 256 27.29 -2.53 0.16
N THR A 257 26.68 -3.04 -0.91
CA THR A 257 25.92 -4.29 -0.89
C THR A 257 26.77 -5.55 -1.06
N GLY A 258 28.02 -5.39 -1.49
CA GLY A 258 28.93 -6.50 -1.87
C GLY A 258 28.64 -7.12 -3.23
N LEU A 259 27.71 -6.58 -3.99
CA LEU A 259 27.41 -6.97 -5.38
C LEU A 259 28.36 -6.26 -6.34
N GLU A 260 28.63 -6.89 -7.51
CA GLU A 260 29.46 -6.33 -8.56
C GLU A 260 28.78 -5.12 -9.21
N GLU A 261 29.54 -4.03 -9.44
CA GLU A 261 29.04 -2.82 -10.12
C GLU A 261 28.51 -3.12 -11.53
N GLY A 262 28.99 -4.18 -12.18
CA GLY A 262 28.54 -4.60 -13.51
C GLY A 262 27.03 -4.87 -13.60
N PHE A 263 26.37 -5.20 -12.49
CA PHE A 263 24.91 -5.33 -12.48
C PHE A 263 24.18 -4.01 -12.72
N ALA A 264 24.84 -2.85 -12.56
CA ALA A 264 24.24 -1.56 -12.86
C ALA A 264 23.80 -1.44 -14.32
N ASP A 265 24.58 -1.99 -15.24
CA ASP A 265 24.25 -2.00 -16.68
C ASP A 265 22.97 -2.83 -16.97
N GLU A 266 22.77 -3.92 -16.20
CA GLU A 266 21.57 -4.75 -16.31
C GLU A 266 20.36 -4.15 -15.60
N MET A 267 20.57 -3.27 -14.61
CA MET A 267 19.52 -2.61 -13.85
C MET A 267 19.02 -1.32 -14.51
N GLU A 268 19.82 -0.71 -15.40
CA GLU A 268 19.48 0.56 -16.05
C GLU A 268 18.13 0.51 -16.74
N GLY A 269 17.24 1.44 -16.39
CA GLY A 269 15.89 1.56 -16.94
C GLY A 269 14.91 0.45 -16.57
N ARG A 270 15.37 -0.58 -15.84
CA ARG A 270 14.52 -1.69 -15.39
C ARG A 270 13.85 -1.46 -14.05
N ILE A 271 14.31 -0.47 -13.30
CA ILE A 271 13.77 -0.09 -12.00
C ILE A 271 13.13 1.29 -12.14
N MET A 272 11.96 1.46 -11.54
CA MET A 272 11.29 2.74 -11.46
C MET A 272 10.61 2.91 -10.09
N SER A 273 10.42 4.16 -9.65
CA SER A 273 9.36 4.48 -8.70
C SER A 273 8.06 4.60 -9.46
N GLY A 274 7.01 4.00 -8.94
CA GLY A 274 5.69 4.01 -9.56
C GLY A 274 4.59 4.32 -8.56
N PHE A 275 3.59 5.06 -9.01
CA PHE A 275 2.37 5.27 -8.26
C PHE A 275 1.32 4.27 -8.70
N VAL A 276 0.96 3.37 -7.79
CA VAL A 276 0.03 2.26 -8.01
C VAL A 276 -1.34 2.64 -7.51
N ARG A 277 -2.34 2.56 -8.38
CA ARG A 277 -3.75 2.84 -8.06
C ARG A 277 -4.61 1.61 -8.31
N ALA A 278 -5.60 1.41 -7.45
CA ALA A 278 -6.66 0.44 -7.67
C ALA A 278 -7.89 0.83 -6.83
N THR A 279 -9.05 0.31 -7.16
CA THR A 279 -10.29 0.61 -6.44
C THR A 279 -10.94 -0.69 -5.97
N LYS A 280 -11.41 -0.72 -4.73
CA LYS A 280 -12.29 -1.80 -4.27
C LYS A 280 -13.66 -1.60 -4.90
N PRO A 281 -14.26 -2.61 -5.54
CA PRO A 281 -15.60 -2.49 -6.13
C PRO A 281 -16.60 -1.85 -5.18
N GLY A 282 -17.43 -0.95 -5.69
CA GLY A 282 -18.56 -0.40 -4.95
C GLY A 282 -19.52 -1.51 -4.52
N ALA A 283 -20.26 -1.31 -3.43
CA ALA A 283 -21.34 -2.24 -3.11
C ALA A 283 -22.30 -2.27 -4.30
N SER A 284 -22.26 -3.36 -5.07
CA SER A 284 -23.29 -3.57 -6.09
C SER A 284 -24.64 -3.55 -5.37
N ALA A 285 -25.57 -2.71 -5.84
CA ALA A 285 -26.95 -2.79 -5.38
C ALA A 285 -27.36 -4.27 -5.44
N PRO A 286 -28.04 -4.82 -4.41
CA PRO A 286 -28.43 -6.21 -4.43
C PRO A 286 -29.10 -6.45 -5.78
N ARG A 287 -28.54 -7.37 -6.56
CA ARG A 287 -29.20 -7.80 -7.81
C ARG A 287 -30.60 -8.18 -7.38
N SER A 288 -31.61 -7.41 -7.81
CA SER A 288 -32.99 -7.77 -7.63
C SER A 288 -33.09 -9.20 -8.13
N ALA A 289 -33.34 -10.13 -7.24
CA ALA A 289 -33.56 -11.52 -7.62
C ALA A 289 -34.70 -11.47 -8.64
N THR A 290 -34.39 -11.71 -9.91
CA THR A 290 -35.42 -11.90 -10.94
C THR A 290 -36.29 -12.99 -10.35
N PRO A 291 -37.60 -12.76 -10.12
CA PRO A 291 -38.44 -13.77 -9.54
C PRO A 291 -38.32 -14.98 -10.48
N ALA A 292 -37.90 -16.11 -9.92
CA ALA A 292 -37.84 -17.35 -10.64
C ALA A 292 -39.21 -17.56 -11.29
N ARG A 293 -39.26 -17.51 -12.61
CA ARG A 293 -40.44 -17.78 -13.41
C ARG A 293 -40.92 -19.18 -12.97
N ARG A 294 -41.99 -19.21 -12.15
CA ARG A 294 -42.66 -20.46 -11.80
C ARG A 294 -43.03 -21.11 -13.12
N LEU A 295 -42.39 -22.19 -13.46
CA LEU A 295 -42.86 -23.10 -14.49
C LEU A 295 -44.25 -23.55 -14.03
N ALA A 296 -45.28 -23.11 -14.76
CA ALA A 296 -46.61 -23.61 -14.58
C ALA A 296 -46.54 -25.13 -14.90
N VAL A 297 -46.70 -25.95 -13.88
CA VAL A 297 -46.95 -27.39 -14.04
C VAL A 297 -48.31 -27.46 -14.65
N ALA A 298 -48.40 -27.90 -15.89
CA ALA A 298 -49.67 -28.24 -16.53
C ALA A 298 -50.28 -29.40 -15.73
N GLU A 299 -51.35 -29.11 -15.00
CA GLU A 299 -52.20 -30.17 -14.43
C GLU A 299 -52.85 -30.92 -15.60
N THR A 300 -52.39 -32.12 -15.86
CA THR A 300 -53.08 -33.10 -16.71
C THR A 300 -54.23 -33.67 -15.90
N THR A 301 -55.43 -33.19 -16.18
CA THR A 301 -56.67 -33.86 -15.75
C THR A 301 -56.80 -35.21 -16.49
N PRO A 302 -57.10 -36.31 -15.80
CA PRO A 302 -57.40 -37.60 -16.51
C PRO A 302 -58.75 -37.51 -17.11
N GLU A 303 -58.85 -37.69 -18.45
CA GLU A 303 -60.09 -37.97 -19.16
C GLU A 303 -60.61 -39.36 -18.77
N THR A 304 -61.70 -39.38 -18.02
CA THR A 304 -62.52 -40.60 -17.82
C THR A 304 -63.51 -40.73 -18.97
N SER A 305 -63.18 -41.60 -19.87
CA SER A 305 -64.14 -42.10 -20.88
C SER A 305 -65.13 -43.02 -20.22
N THR A 306 -66.36 -42.59 -20.05
CA THR A 306 -67.50 -43.50 -19.82
C THR A 306 -68.42 -43.49 -21.02
N SER A 307 -68.35 -44.58 -21.76
CA SER A 307 -69.33 -45.00 -22.72
C SER A 307 -70.58 -45.43 -21.97
N THR A 308 -71.77 -44.81 -22.20
CA THR A 308 -73.05 -45.33 -21.83
C THR A 308 -73.95 -45.32 -23.04
N ARG A 309 -74.30 -46.56 -23.44
CA ARG A 309 -75.40 -46.91 -24.38
C ARG A 309 -76.71 -46.39 -23.81
N ALA A 310 -77.49 -45.86 -24.73
CA ALA A 310 -78.89 -45.58 -24.56
C ALA A 310 -79.73 -46.85 -24.37
N CYS A 311 -80.64 -46.85 -23.45
CA CYS A 311 -81.90 -47.61 -23.46
C CYS A 311 -82.99 -46.73 -22.92
N GLY A 312 -83.96 -46.44 -23.75
CA GLY A 312 -85.17 -45.72 -23.37
C GLY A 312 -86.08 -46.63 -22.55
N CYS A 313 -86.91 -45.98 -21.78
CA CYS A 313 -88.30 -46.40 -21.58
C CYS A 313 -89.02 -45.32 -20.71
N ASP A 314 -90.18 -45.09 -21.17
CA ASP A 314 -91.25 -44.20 -20.85
C ASP A 314 -91.76 -44.28 -19.40
N ASP A 315 -92.47 -43.21 -19.09
CA ASP A 315 -93.68 -43.10 -18.28
C ASP A 315 -93.63 -43.23 -16.74
N GLY A 316 -94.00 -42.15 -16.15
CA GLY A 316 -95.18 -42.26 -15.30
C GLY A 316 -94.97 -41.98 -13.79
N CYS A 317 -95.68 -40.98 -13.37
CA CYS A 317 -96.42 -40.83 -12.16
C CYS A 317 -95.76 -40.47 -10.80
N CYS A 318 -96.19 -39.26 -10.37
CA CYS A 318 -96.84 -38.98 -9.09
C CYS A 318 -96.06 -39.27 -7.79
N THR A 319 -95.82 -38.40 -7.06
CA THR A 319 -96.52 -37.46 -6.11
C THR A 319 -95.52 -36.50 -5.50
#